data_0bc3e4b87c0239b6e0e3749661ec81cf
#
_entry.id   0bc3e4b87c0239b6e0e3749661ec81cf
#
_cell.length_a   1.000
_cell.length_b   1.000
_cell.length_c   1.000
_cell.angle_alpha   90.00
_cell.angle_beta   90.00
_cell.angle_gamma   90.00
#
_symmetry.space_group_name_H-M   'P 1'
#
loop_
_entity.id
_entity.type
_entity.pdbx_description
1 polymer ?
#
loop_
_entity_poly.entity_id
_entity_poly.type
_entity_poly.pdbx_seq_one_letter_code
_entity_poly.pdbx_strand_id
1 'polypeptide(L)' 'MVWVNTDSGVYHKEGTRYYGKTKSGKYMSEADAMKAAYHATKNDQ' A
#
# COMPACT_ATOMS: atom_id res chain seq x y z
N MET A 1 -8.48 1.38 5.22
CA MET A 1 -7.88 1.57 3.89
C MET A 1 -6.41 1.28 3.92
N VAL A 2 -5.84 1.05 2.76
CA VAL A 2 -4.40 0.86 2.66
C VAL A 2 -3.82 1.95 1.79
N TRP A 3 -2.53 2.16 1.94
CA TRP A 3 -1.77 3.09 1.10
C TRP A 3 -1.03 2.27 0.05
N VAL A 4 -1.29 2.54 -1.19
CA VAL A 4 -0.65 1.80 -2.29
C VAL A 4 0.48 2.64 -2.84
N ASN A 5 1.68 2.07 -2.84
CA ASN A 5 2.81 2.68 -3.50
C ASN A 5 2.75 2.28 -4.96
N THR A 6 2.29 3.20 -5.81
CA THR A 6 2.06 2.90 -7.22
C THR A 6 3.37 2.70 -7.98
N ASP A 7 4.47 3.07 -7.37
CA ASP A 7 5.78 2.92 -7.98
C ASP A 7 6.28 1.49 -7.89
N SER A 8 6.05 0.85 -6.75
CA SER A 8 6.52 -0.51 -6.53
C SER A 8 5.43 -1.57 -6.62
N GLY A 9 4.18 -1.15 -6.58
CA GLY A 9 3.08 -2.10 -6.61
C GLY A 9 2.82 -2.78 -5.27
N VAL A 10 3.21 -2.13 -4.19
CA VAL A 10 3.08 -2.67 -2.84
C VAL A 10 2.12 -1.80 -2.05
N TYR A 11 1.26 -2.41 -1.24
CA TYR A 11 0.40 -1.62 -0.37
C TYR A 11 0.80 -1.78 1.10
N HIS A 12 0.55 -0.72 1.85
CA HIS A 12 0.90 -0.65 3.27
C HIS A 12 -0.36 -0.43 4.07
N LYS A 13 -0.50 -1.17 5.16
CA LYS A 13 -1.67 -1.03 6.03
C LYS A 13 -1.49 0.12 7.00
N GLU A 14 -2.60 0.58 7.55
CA GLU A 14 -2.57 1.62 8.56
C GLU A 14 -1.69 1.18 9.73
N GLY A 15 -0.97 2.12 10.27
CA GLY A 15 -0.10 1.85 11.40
C GLY A 15 1.28 1.35 11.03
N THR A 16 1.54 1.16 9.75
CA THR A 16 2.87 0.73 9.32
C THR A 16 3.73 1.94 8.99
N ARG A 17 5.03 1.68 8.87
CA ARG A 17 6.02 2.75 8.73
C ARG A 17 5.79 3.62 7.50
N TYR A 18 5.44 3.01 6.38
CA TYR A 18 5.38 3.72 5.12
C TYR A 18 3.96 4.10 4.69
N TYR A 19 3.00 3.93 5.57
CA TYR A 19 1.62 4.29 5.26
C TYR A 19 1.54 5.78 4.98
N GLY A 20 1.17 6.13 3.75
CA GLY A 20 1.06 7.53 3.34
C GLY A 20 2.38 8.26 3.22
N LYS A 21 3.50 7.55 3.26
CA LYS A 21 4.80 8.18 3.33
C LYS A 21 5.71 7.92 2.15
N THR A 22 5.20 7.26 1.14
CA THR A 22 6.00 7.06 -0.07
C THR A 22 5.80 8.23 -1.01
N LYS A 23 6.74 8.38 -1.91
CA LYS A 23 6.74 9.50 -2.84
C LYS A 23 5.53 9.51 -3.76
N SER A 24 5.12 8.33 -4.20
CA SER A 24 3.96 8.19 -5.06
C SER A 24 3.01 7.20 -4.42
N GLY A 25 1.73 7.44 -4.55
CA GLY A 25 0.79 6.49 -4.01
C GLY A 25 -0.61 7.05 -3.91
N LYS A 26 -1.52 6.20 -3.46
CA LYS A 26 -2.90 6.61 -3.24
C LYS A 26 -3.54 5.67 -2.23
N TYR A 27 -4.65 6.14 -1.65
CA TYR A 27 -5.42 5.34 -0.72
C TYR A 27 -6.46 4.51 -1.46
N MET A 28 -6.70 3.31 -0.98
CA MET A 28 -7.81 2.49 -1.47
C MET A 28 -8.11 1.42 -0.44
N SER A 29 -9.21 0.70 -0.61
CA SER A 29 -9.52 -0.40 0.28
C SER A 29 -8.56 -1.56 -0.02
N GLU A 30 -8.39 -2.43 0.97
CA GLU A 30 -7.51 -3.57 0.76
C GLU A 30 -8.03 -4.47 -0.36
N ALA A 31 -9.35 -4.63 -0.43
CA ALA A 31 -9.94 -5.44 -1.49
C ALA A 31 -9.63 -4.87 -2.87
N ASP A 32 -9.70 -3.55 -2.99
CA ASP A 32 -9.38 -2.90 -4.26
C ASP A 32 -7.91 -3.05 -4.61
N ALA A 33 -7.04 -2.94 -3.60
CA ALA A 33 -5.61 -3.11 -3.83
C ALA A 33 -5.31 -4.52 -4.33
N MET A 34 -5.98 -5.52 -3.76
CA MET A 34 -5.79 -6.89 -4.17
C MET A 34 -6.31 -7.12 -5.58
N LYS A 35 -7.45 -6.52 -5.93
CA LYS A 35 -8.00 -6.63 -7.28
C LYS A 35 -7.08 -6.00 -8.31
N ALA A 36 -6.38 -4.96 -7.94
CA ALA A 36 -5.47 -4.27 -8.85
C ALA A 36 -4.11 -4.96 -8.92
N ALA A 37 -3.97 -6.12 -8.29
CA ALA A 37 -2.76 -6.92 -8.31
C ALA A 37 -1.60 -6.32 -7.52
N TYR A 38 -1.90 -5.43 -6.59
CA TYR A 38 -0.88 -4.97 -5.64
C TYR A 38 -0.72 -6.02 -4.55
N HIS A 39 0.42 -6.04 -3.91
CA HIS A 39 0.65 -6.99 -2.81
C HIS A 39 1.10 -6.30 -1.55
N ALA A 40 0.80 -6.94 -0.43
CA ALA A 40 1.25 -6.44 0.86
C ALA A 40 2.75 -6.57 0.96
N THR A 41 3.37 -5.59 1.59
CA THR A 41 4.80 -5.67 1.83
C THR A 41 5.08 -6.61 2.99
N LYS A 42 6.15 -7.34 2.90
CA LYS A 42 6.55 -8.24 3.97
C LYS A 42 7.43 -7.54 4.99
N ASN A 43 8.09 -6.49 4.59
CA ASN A 43 9.10 -5.85 5.41
C ASN A 43 8.68 -4.52 5.98
N ASP A 44 7.45 -4.14 5.76
CA ASP A 44 6.96 -2.88 6.27
C ASP A 44 6.54 -3.05 7.71
N GLN A 45 7.16 -2.37 8.59
CA GLN A 45 6.86 -2.42 10.00
C GLN A 45 6.40 -1.05 10.51
#